data_f94e7f98d16f9e18e8bd045a9b4c4cff
#
_entry.id   f94e7f98d16f9e18e8bd045a9b4c4cff
#
_cell.length_a   1.000
_cell.length_b   1.000
_cell.length_c   1.000
_cell.angle_alpha   90.00
_cell.angle_beta   90.00
_cell.angle_gamma   90.00
#
_symmetry.space_group_name_H-M   'P 1'
#
loop_
_entity.id
_entity.type
_entity.pdbx_description
1 polymer ?
#
loop_
_entity_poly.entity_id
_entity_poly.type
_entity_poly.pdbx_seq_one_letter_code
_entity_poly.pdbx_strand_id
1 'polypeptide(L)'
;PAPPQLAWGRWSAAARVSDISVTRDQARLGRVVTVGNNDYALYRAENGPAFLAQSLGSASFVLQQSQAQFTSAGAQVQPAQVLGGSLTLDFAARQFSTALNLTSAATGPASLQAAGFLREDGLFNSRSSTQAVAGAVALDARTAGYLFEKAAAGGMLSGITLWGR
;
A
#
# COMPACT_ATOMS: atom_id res chain seq x y z
N PRO A 1 -4.63 23.41 -7.33
CA PRO A 1 -3.61 22.37 -7.36
C PRO A 1 -4.15 21.08 -7.96
N ALA A 2 -3.34 20.35 -8.68
CA ALA A 2 -3.72 19.07 -9.22
C ALA A 2 -4.04 18.08 -8.08
N PRO A 3 -5.06 17.21 -8.22
CA PRO A 3 -5.34 16.21 -7.21
C PRO A 3 -4.16 15.24 -7.09
N PRO A 4 -3.94 14.63 -5.90
CA PRO A 4 -2.88 13.65 -5.72
C PRO A 4 -2.99 12.51 -6.75
N GLN A 5 -1.84 12.03 -7.22
CA GLN A 5 -1.79 10.92 -8.18
C GLN A 5 -2.37 9.63 -7.60
N LEU A 6 -2.19 9.40 -6.30
CA LEU A 6 -2.69 8.23 -5.58
C LEU A 6 -3.63 8.65 -4.48
N ALA A 7 -4.67 7.86 -4.26
CA ALA A 7 -5.56 8.00 -3.11
C ALA A 7 -6.09 6.63 -2.67
N TRP A 8 -6.32 6.48 -1.36
CA TRP A 8 -6.95 5.30 -0.79
C TRP A 8 -8.42 5.56 -0.52
N GLY A 9 -9.27 4.65 -0.96
CA GLY A 9 -10.68 4.63 -0.62
C GLY A 9 -11.05 3.33 0.10
N ARG A 10 -12.12 3.38 0.89
CA ARG A 10 -12.65 2.20 1.57
C ARG A 10 -13.89 1.67 0.87
N TRP A 11 -13.96 0.35 0.76
CA TRP A 11 -15.13 -0.33 0.23
C TRP A 11 -16.25 -0.44 1.28
N SER A 12 -15.88 -0.74 2.55
CA SER A 12 -16.86 -1.00 3.59
C SER A 12 -17.35 0.30 4.24
N ALA A 13 -18.67 0.41 4.42
CA ALA A 13 -19.30 1.56 5.06
C ALA A 13 -19.00 1.67 6.56
N ALA A 14 -18.60 0.58 7.21
CA ALA A 14 -18.28 0.55 8.64
C ALA A 14 -16.90 1.11 8.97
N ALA A 15 -16.17 1.54 7.98
CA ALA A 15 -14.79 1.88 8.13
C ALA A 15 -14.59 3.31 8.58
N ARG A 16 -13.82 3.54 9.64
CA ARG A 16 -13.34 4.86 10.01
C ARG A 16 -12.55 5.47 8.87
N VAL A 17 -12.92 6.67 8.46
CA VAL A 17 -12.08 7.49 7.60
C VAL A 17 -10.89 7.94 8.42
N SER A 18 -9.69 7.65 7.97
CA SER A 18 -8.46 8.16 8.56
C SER A 18 -7.88 9.26 7.67
N ASP A 19 -6.81 9.87 8.14
CA ASP A 19 -6.12 10.94 7.41
C ASP A 19 -5.61 10.48 6.03
N ILE A 20 -5.39 9.20 5.86
CA ILE A 20 -4.88 8.62 4.62
C ILE A 20 -5.99 8.05 3.74
N SER A 21 -7.10 7.63 4.33
CA SER A 21 -8.24 7.06 3.59
C SER A 21 -9.33 8.13 3.40
N VAL A 22 -9.70 8.37 2.16
CA VAL A 22 -10.81 9.25 1.80
C VAL A 22 -12.05 8.42 1.45
N THR A 23 -13.20 9.08 1.28
CA THR A 23 -14.39 8.37 0.82
C THR A 23 -14.14 7.80 -0.59
N ARG A 24 -14.86 6.72 -0.91
CA ARG A 24 -14.75 6.09 -2.23
C ARG A 24 -14.99 7.08 -3.37
N ASP A 25 -15.99 7.95 -3.22
CA ASP A 25 -16.32 8.95 -4.25
C ASP A 25 -15.22 9.98 -4.42
N GLN A 26 -14.62 10.44 -3.32
CA GLN A 26 -13.47 11.35 -3.37
C GLN A 26 -12.24 10.70 -4.00
N ALA A 27 -12.00 9.42 -3.70
CA ALA A 27 -10.87 8.69 -4.28
C ALA A 27 -10.99 8.52 -5.80
N ARG A 28 -12.22 8.40 -6.30
CA ARG A 28 -12.49 8.18 -7.74
C ARG A 28 -12.34 9.43 -8.60
N LEU A 29 -12.27 10.61 -8.03
CA LEU A 29 -12.17 11.86 -8.79
C LEU A 29 -10.89 11.88 -9.64
N GLY A 30 -11.03 11.69 -10.96
CA GLY A 30 -9.90 11.67 -11.90
C GLY A 30 -8.99 10.46 -11.77
N ARG A 31 -9.45 9.38 -11.12
CA ARG A 31 -8.65 8.18 -10.87
C ARG A 31 -9.44 6.91 -11.12
N VAL A 32 -8.70 5.82 -11.31
CA VAL A 32 -9.26 4.46 -11.44
C VAL A 32 -8.68 3.55 -10.36
N VAL A 33 -9.41 2.50 -10.02
CA VAL A 33 -8.93 1.46 -9.11
C VAL A 33 -7.78 0.71 -9.76
N THR A 34 -6.68 0.58 -9.05
CA THR A 34 -5.51 -0.18 -9.51
C THR A 34 -5.29 -1.46 -8.71
N VAL A 35 -5.44 -1.40 -7.41
CA VAL A 35 -5.35 -2.56 -6.52
C VAL A 35 -6.35 -2.42 -5.39
N GLY A 36 -6.78 -3.54 -4.83
CA GLY A 36 -7.70 -3.52 -3.70
C GLY A 36 -7.81 -4.87 -3.01
N ASN A 37 -8.42 -4.84 -1.83
CA ASN A 37 -8.85 -6.03 -1.08
C ASN A 37 -10.30 -5.82 -0.59
N ASN A 38 -10.74 -6.60 0.39
CA ASN A 38 -12.10 -6.50 0.90
C ASN A 38 -12.42 -5.17 1.61
N ASP A 39 -11.41 -4.48 2.11
CA ASP A 39 -11.58 -3.27 2.92
C ASP A 39 -11.15 -1.99 2.19
N TYR A 40 -10.10 -2.05 1.40
CA TYR A 40 -9.45 -0.88 0.79
C TYR A 40 -9.25 -1.05 -0.70
N ALA A 41 -9.22 0.09 -1.40
CA ALA A 41 -8.77 0.16 -2.78
C ALA A 41 -7.82 1.34 -2.97
N LEU A 42 -6.76 1.12 -3.73
CA LEU A 42 -5.86 2.17 -4.18
C LEU A 42 -6.34 2.67 -5.54
N TYR A 43 -6.52 3.97 -5.63
CA TYR A 43 -6.91 4.66 -6.85
C TYR A 43 -5.72 5.45 -7.39
N ARG A 44 -5.49 5.35 -8.68
CA ARG A 44 -4.40 6.04 -9.37
C ARG A 44 -4.94 6.91 -10.49
N ALA A 45 -4.38 8.12 -10.63
CA ALA A 45 -4.67 9.00 -11.75
C ALA A 45 -4.13 8.39 -13.05
N GLU A 46 -4.87 8.54 -14.13
CA GLU A 46 -4.49 8.02 -15.45
C GLU A 46 -3.64 8.99 -16.27
N ASN A 47 -3.40 10.21 -15.78
CA ASN A 47 -2.62 11.22 -16.47
C ASN A 47 -1.12 10.96 -16.32
N GLY A 48 -0.55 10.32 -17.30
CA GLY A 48 0.88 9.98 -17.32
C GLY A 48 1.19 9.02 -18.47
N PRO A 49 2.44 8.56 -18.57
CA PRO A 49 2.81 7.56 -19.55
C PRO A 49 2.11 6.23 -19.27
N ALA A 50 1.77 5.48 -20.31
CA ALA A 50 1.13 4.17 -20.16
C ALA A 50 2.04 3.15 -19.47
N PHE A 51 3.36 3.32 -19.62
CA PHE A 51 4.39 2.45 -19.05
C PHE A 51 5.49 3.28 -18.41
N LEU A 52 6.03 2.78 -17.31
CA LEU A 52 7.15 3.41 -16.61
C LEU A 52 8.47 2.96 -17.26
N ALA A 53 9.30 3.93 -17.63
CA ALA A 53 10.53 3.67 -18.37
C ALA A 53 11.58 2.98 -17.49
N GLN A 54 12.28 2.01 -18.06
CA GLN A 54 13.42 1.36 -17.40
C GLN A 54 14.56 2.34 -17.08
N SER A 55 14.67 3.42 -17.84
CA SER A 55 15.66 4.48 -17.60
C SER A 55 15.47 5.23 -16.27
N LEU A 56 14.33 5.08 -15.59
CA LEU A 56 14.13 5.58 -14.24
C LEU A 56 15.07 4.96 -13.22
N GLY A 57 15.64 3.76 -13.52
CA GLY A 57 16.61 3.10 -12.67
C GLY A 57 16.01 2.62 -11.35
N SER A 58 16.81 2.68 -10.29
CA SER A 58 16.38 2.31 -8.95
C SER A 58 16.05 3.54 -8.12
N ALA A 59 14.95 3.50 -7.38
CA ALA A 59 14.52 4.61 -6.54
C ALA A 59 14.10 4.10 -5.16
N SER A 60 14.56 4.80 -4.13
CA SER A 60 14.15 4.58 -2.73
C SER A 60 13.05 5.57 -2.38
N PHE A 61 12.00 5.06 -1.74
CA PHE A 61 10.84 5.84 -1.32
C PHE A 61 10.80 5.92 0.21
N VAL A 62 10.29 7.03 0.71
CA VAL A 62 10.13 7.30 2.14
C VAL A 62 8.67 7.16 2.52
N LEU A 63 8.39 6.49 3.63
CA LEU A 63 7.04 6.36 4.16
C LEU A 63 6.52 7.74 4.57
N GLN A 64 5.39 8.13 4.00
CA GLN A 64 4.75 9.42 4.28
C GLN A 64 3.51 9.28 5.15
N GLN A 65 2.68 8.30 4.85
CA GLN A 65 1.44 8.05 5.59
C GLN A 65 1.18 6.55 5.65
N SER A 66 0.56 6.12 6.74
CA SER A 66 0.20 4.72 6.93
C SER A 66 -1.00 4.58 7.85
N GLN A 67 -1.73 3.49 7.67
CA GLN A 67 -2.77 3.06 8.56
C GLN A 67 -2.71 1.55 8.69
N ALA A 68 -2.86 1.04 9.90
CA ALA A 68 -2.85 -0.39 10.15
C ALA A 68 -3.87 -0.77 11.21
N GLN A 69 -4.30 -2.03 11.15
CA GLN A 69 -5.20 -2.63 12.12
C GLN A 69 -4.86 -4.09 12.33
N PHE A 70 -5.23 -4.61 13.48
CA PHE A 70 -5.20 -6.04 13.78
C PHE A 70 -6.64 -6.54 13.84
N THR A 71 -6.93 -7.58 13.08
CA THR A 71 -8.24 -8.26 13.11
C THR A 71 -8.04 -9.65 13.71
N SER A 72 -8.67 -9.91 14.86
CA SER A 72 -8.58 -11.19 15.53
C SER A 72 -9.36 -12.28 14.77
N ALA A 73 -9.10 -13.53 15.10
CA ALA A 73 -9.87 -14.67 14.57
C ALA A 73 -11.38 -14.55 14.83
N GLY A 74 -11.78 -13.85 15.89
CA GLY A 74 -13.19 -13.53 16.19
C GLY A 74 -13.72 -12.28 15.45
N ALA A 75 -13.01 -11.79 14.46
CA ALA A 75 -13.34 -10.61 13.65
C ALA A 75 -13.41 -9.28 14.43
N GLN A 76 -12.77 -9.20 15.59
CA GLN A 76 -12.61 -7.94 16.31
C GLN A 76 -11.44 -7.14 15.75
N VAL A 77 -11.67 -5.87 15.48
CA VAL A 77 -10.68 -4.95 14.91
C VAL A 77 -10.08 -4.09 16.03
N GLN A 78 -8.76 -4.05 16.08
CA GLN A 78 -7.99 -3.22 17.02
C GLN A 78 -6.99 -2.36 16.27
N PRO A 79 -6.62 -1.19 16.81
CA PRO A 79 -5.59 -0.37 16.20
C PRO A 79 -4.24 -1.09 16.15
N ALA A 80 -3.51 -0.89 15.06
CA ALA A 80 -2.11 -1.24 14.92
C ALA A 80 -1.36 -0.05 14.35
N GLN A 81 -0.03 -0.06 14.46
CA GLN A 81 0.81 1.04 14.01
C GLN A 81 1.90 0.54 13.09
N VAL A 82 2.18 1.33 12.05
CA VAL A 82 3.39 1.20 11.24
C VAL A 82 4.43 2.13 11.86
N LEU A 83 5.49 1.55 12.41
CA LEU A 83 6.56 2.30 13.09
C LEU A 83 7.56 2.90 12.11
N GLY A 84 7.66 2.32 10.90
CA GLY A 84 8.55 2.76 9.86
C GLY A 84 8.78 1.65 8.84
N GLY A 85 9.59 1.95 7.85
CA GLY A 85 9.90 0.96 6.82
C GLY A 85 10.68 1.54 5.67
N SER A 86 10.87 0.71 4.65
CA SER A 86 11.56 1.07 3.40
C SER A 86 10.82 0.51 2.20
N LEU A 87 10.90 1.20 1.08
CA LEU A 87 10.41 0.73 -0.21
C LEU A 87 11.42 1.12 -1.28
N THR A 88 11.88 0.15 -2.04
CA THR A 88 12.75 0.36 -3.19
C THR A 88 12.08 -0.20 -4.43
N LEU A 89 12.01 0.60 -5.48
CA LEU A 89 11.51 0.20 -6.79
C LEU A 89 12.66 0.26 -7.79
N ASP A 90 12.95 -0.85 -8.44
CA ASP A 90 13.94 -0.92 -9.50
C ASP A 90 13.23 -1.06 -10.84
N PHE A 91 13.12 0.04 -11.56
CA PHE A 91 12.44 0.10 -12.85
C PHE A 91 13.25 -0.59 -13.94
N ALA A 92 14.58 -0.60 -13.82
CA ALA A 92 15.44 -1.26 -14.79
C ALA A 92 15.35 -2.78 -14.69
N ALA A 93 15.43 -3.32 -13.46
CA ALA A 93 15.33 -4.75 -13.21
C ALA A 93 13.89 -5.26 -13.09
N ARG A 94 12.89 -4.35 -13.04
CA ARG A 94 11.47 -4.70 -12.84
C ARG A 94 11.24 -5.46 -11.55
N GLN A 95 11.77 -4.93 -10.45
CA GLN A 95 11.67 -5.52 -9.12
C GLN A 95 11.29 -4.50 -8.08
N PHE A 96 10.65 -4.96 -7.00
CA PHE A 96 10.44 -4.15 -5.80
C PHE A 96 10.92 -4.90 -4.58
N SER A 97 11.26 -4.16 -3.54
CA SER A 97 11.49 -4.70 -2.20
C SER A 97 10.96 -3.72 -1.16
N THR A 98 10.39 -4.25 -0.10
CA THR A 98 9.85 -3.45 0.99
C THR A 98 10.02 -4.14 2.33
N ALA A 99 10.13 -3.34 3.38
CA ALA A 99 10.11 -3.80 4.75
C ALA A 99 9.25 -2.84 5.59
N LEU A 100 8.48 -3.37 6.51
CA LEU A 100 7.70 -2.59 7.48
C LEU A 100 7.95 -3.11 8.89
N ASN A 101 8.04 -2.20 9.84
CA ASN A 101 8.00 -2.49 11.25
C ASN A 101 6.61 -2.13 11.78
N LEU A 102 5.95 -3.08 12.40
CA LEU A 102 4.57 -2.99 12.85
C LEU A 102 4.48 -3.27 14.34
N THR A 103 3.47 -2.75 15.00
CA THR A 103 3.14 -3.12 16.37
C THR A 103 1.64 -3.00 16.63
N SER A 104 1.13 -3.83 17.53
CA SER A 104 -0.21 -3.70 18.09
C SER A 104 -0.22 -4.20 19.52
N ALA A 105 -1.21 -3.80 20.31
CA ALA A 105 -1.37 -4.30 21.68
C ALA A 105 -1.56 -5.82 21.74
N ALA A 106 -2.17 -6.39 20.69
CA ALA A 106 -2.46 -7.82 20.61
C ALA A 106 -1.25 -8.67 20.19
N THR A 107 -0.40 -8.13 19.30
CA THR A 107 0.70 -8.91 18.70
C THR A 107 2.08 -8.55 19.23
N GLY A 108 2.24 -7.36 19.80
CA GLY A 108 3.56 -6.78 20.05
C GLY A 108 4.26 -6.44 18.73
N PRO A 109 5.60 -6.27 18.76
CA PRO A 109 6.36 -5.96 17.56
C PRO A 109 6.26 -7.06 16.49
N ALA A 110 6.08 -6.65 15.24
CA ALA A 110 6.06 -7.53 14.09
C ALA A 110 6.77 -6.87 12.91
N SER A 111 7.24 -7.65 11.96
CA SER A 111 7.87 -7.13 10.75
C SER A 111 7.31 -7.82 9.51
N LEU A 112 7.23 -7.06 8.41
CA LEU A 112 6.87 -7.57 7.11
C LEU A 112 8.02 -7.28 6.16
N GLN A 113 8.42 -8.28 5.40
CA GLN A 113 9.39 -8.12 4.32
C GLN A 113 8.83 -8.79 3.08
N ALA A 114 8.84 -8.08 1.96
CA ALA A 114 8.36 -8.59 0.70
C ALA A 114 9.22 -8.08 -0.44
N ALA A 115 9.33 -8.90 -1.48
CA ALA A 115 9.98 -8.55 -2.71
C ALA A 115 9.30 -9.29 -3.85
N GLY A 116 9.38 -8.76 -5.05
CA GLY A 116 8.75 -9.39 -6.20
C GLY A 116 8.91 -8.58 -7.47
N PHE A 117 8.06 -8.89 -8.41
CA PHE A 117 8.08 -8.30 -9.74
C PHE A 117 7.35 -6.95 -9.77
N LEU A 118 7.94 -5.97 -10.45
CA LEU A 118 7.33 -4.67 -10.76
C LEU A 118 6.94 -4.67 -12.23
N ARG A 119 5.65 -4.54 -12.50
CA ARG A 119 5.13 -4.50 -13.88
C ARG A 119 5.48 -3.16 -14.55
N GLU A 120 5.52 -3.17 -15.86
CA GLU A 120 5.77 -1.95 -16.66
C GLU A 120 4.75 -0.84 -16.39
N ASP A 121 3.50 -1.21 -16.07
CA ASP A 121 2.44 -0.25 -15.73
C ASP A 121 2.52 0.27 -14.29
N GLY A 122 3.53 -0.15 -13.52
CA GLY A 122 3.76 0.30 -12.16
C GLY A 122 3.04 -0.49 -11.09
N LEU A 123 2.34 -1.56 -11.43
CA LEU A 123 1.73 -2.45 -10.44
C LEU A 123 2.76 -3.44 -9.90
N PHE A 124 2.68 -3.72 -8.61
CA PHE A 124 3.55 -4.72 -7.98
C PHE A 124 2.80 -5.49 -6.91
N ASN A 125 3.16 -6.74 -6.74
CA ASN A 125 2.60 -7.57 -5.69
C ASN A 125 3.55 -8.69 -5.29
N SER A 126 3.35 -9.20 -4.08
CA SER A 126 4.00 -10.40 -3.57
C SER A 126 3.03 -11.09 -2.62
N ARG A 127 2.92 -12.40 -2.73
CA ARG A 127 2.01 -13.17 -1.88
C ARG A 127 2.65 -14.48 -1.45
N SER A 128 2.53 -14.77 -0.16
CA SER A 128 2.88 -16.05 0.44
C SER A 128 1.71 -16.56 1.27
N SER A 129 1.90 -17.69 1.94
CA SER A 129 0.88 -18.23 2.85
C SER A 129 0.64 -17.37 4.09
N THR A 130 1.59 -16.49 4.45
CA THR A 130 1.55 -15.71 5.70
C THR A 130 1.48 -14.21 5.49
N GLN A 131 1.70 -13.73 4.27
CA GLN A 131 1.68 -12.29 4.00
C GLN A 131 1.39 -11.97 2.54
N ALA A 132 0.86 -10.77 2.30
CA ALA A 132 0.64 -10.25 0.97
C ALA A 132 0.91 -8.76 0.94
N VAL A 133 1.46 -8.29 -0.19
CA VAL A 133 1.67 -6.89 -0.52
C VAL A 133 1.14 -6.69 -1.93
N ALA A 134 0.34 -5.65 -2.14
CA ALA A 134 -0.14 -5.27 -3.46
C ALA A 134 -0.22 -3.76 -3.58
N GLY A 135 0.40 -3.20 -4.60
CA GLY A 135 0.47 -1.76 -4.74
C GLY A 135 0.71 -1.28 -6.15
N ALA A 136 0.91 0.01 -6.25
CA ALA A 136 1.19 0.69 -7.50
C ALA A 136 2.09 1.91 -7.26
N VAL A 137 2.91 2.21 -8.24
CA VAL A 137 3.61 3.49 -8.32
C VAL A 137 2.80 4.43 -9.21
N ALA A 138 2.75 5.71 -8.84
CA ALA A 138 2.11 6.73 -9.65
C ALA A 138 2.82 6.87 -11.00
N LEU A 139 2.08 7.26 -12.03
CA LEU A 139 2.61 7.35 -13.39
C LEU A 139 3.68 8.44 -13.54
N ASP A 140 3.79 9.38 -12.58
CA ASP A 140 4.88 10.35 -12.50
C ASP A 140 6.14 9.80 -11.78
N ALA A 141 6.07 8.57 -11.27
CA ALA A 141 7.14 7.87 -10.54
C ALA A 141 7.58 8.55 -9.24
N ARG A 142 6.79 9.47 -8.69
CA ARG A 142 7.16 10.25 -7.49
C ARG A 142 6.55 9.71 -6.21
N THR A 143 5.41 9.01 -6.31
CA THR A 143 4.70 8.43 -5.17
C THR A 143 4.37 6.99 -5.46
N ALA A 144 4.25 6.21 -4.40
CA ALA A 144 3.81 4.83 -4.46
C ALA A 144 2.88 4.55 -3.29
N GLY A 145 2.07 3.53 -3.41
CA GLY A 145 1.22 3.08 -2.34
C GLY A 145 1.04 1.57 -2.40
N TYR A 146 0.89 0.93 -1.26
CA TYR A 146 0.51 -0.47 -1.23
C TYR A 146 -0.33 -0.81 -0.01
N LEU A 147 -1.19 -1.81 -0.18
CA LEU A 147 -1.86 -2.48 0.92
C LEU A 147 -1.04 -3.70 1.33
N PHE A 148 -1.15 -4.08 2.59
CA PHE A 148 -0.46 -5.26 3.12
C PHE A 148 -1.38 -6.06 4.04
N GLU A 149 -1.09 -7.35 4.12
CA GLU A 149 -1.66 -8.28 5.08
C GLU A 149 -0.54 -9.16 5.62
N LYS A 150 -0.53 -9.39 6.93
CA LYS A 150 0.44 -10.26 7.58
C LYS A 150 -0.22 -11.07 8.67
N ALA A 151 -0.13 -12.39 8.57
CA ALA A 151 -0.60 -13.28 9.61
C ALA A 151 0.20 -13.06 10.91
N ALA A 152 -0.50 -12.98 12.01
CA ALA A 152 0.07 -12.84 13.34
C ALA A 152 -0.66 -13.78 14.31
N ALA A 153 -0.10 -13.97 15.49
CA ALA A 153 -0.71 -14.84 16.50
C ALA A 153 -2.13 -14.35 16.82
N GLY A 154 -3.13 -15.18 16.57
CA GLY A 154 -4.53 -14.88 16.85
C GLY A 154 -5.26 -14.05 15.80
N GLY A 155 -4.66 -13.73 14.65
CA GLY A 155 -5.35 -12.97 13.61
C GLY A 155 -4.47 -12.46 12.50
N MET A 156 -4.82 -11.28 11.98
CA MET A 156 -4.19 -10.68 10.81
C MET A 156 -3.90 -9.20 11.03
N LEU A 157 -2.65 -8.79 10.79
CA LEU A 157 -2.29 -7.38 10.63
C LEU A 157 -2.55 -6.97 9.18
N SER A 158 -3.21 -5.85 8.98
CA SER A 158 -3.48 -5.31 7.66
C SER A 158 -3.43 -3.79 7.65
N GLY A 159 -3.20 -3.21 6.49
CA GLY A 159 -3.17 -1.77 6.38
C GLY A 159 -2.78 -1.28 5.00
N ILE A 160 -2.58 0.03 4.95
CA ILE A 160 -2.23 0.77 3.74
C ILE A 160 -1.07 1.69 4.03
N THR A 161 -0.25 1.95 3.01
CA THR A 161 0.91 2.84 3.09
C THR A 161 0.96 3.74 1.87
N LEU A 162 1.42 4.97 2.06
CA LEU A 162 1.77 5.89 1.00
C LEU A 162 3.23 6.31 1.16
N TRP A 163 3.93 6.34 0.05
CA TRP A 163 5.37 6.57 -0.04
C TRP A 163 5.67 7.68 -1.04
N GLY A 164 6.71 8.44 -0.77
CA GLY A 164 7.20 9.48 -1.66
C GLY A 164 8.72 9.45 -1.81
N ARG A 165 9.20 10.03 -2.88
CA ARG A 165 10.65 10.18 -3.11
C ARG A 165 11.05 11.63 -3.19
#